data_6489a0e6ee2c73a3a0d55232e22d0576
#
_entry.id   6489a0e6ee2c73a3a0d55232e22d0576
#
_cell.length_a   1.000
_cell.length_b   1.000
_cell.length_c   1.000
_cell.angle_alpha   90.00
_cell.angle_beta   90.00
_cell.angle_gamma   90.00
#
_symmetry.space_group_name_H-M   'P 1'
#
loop_
_entity.id
_entity.type
_entity.pdbx_description
1 polymer ?
#
loop_
_entity_poly.entity_id
_entity_poly.type
_entity_poly.pdbx_seq_one_letter_code
_entity_poly.pdbx_strand_id
1 'polypeptide(L)'
;MSIGKKGEQDVVAKVKCPNCNKKLMLLPPNYPLCDVQCTGCIFRAQVKTNNSKPKNEIFGAGWEILEKVLRSGYIMPPLITNFIWAEKGKKYQKILFFPFIPKSNIKKRILSPTARRANYKMFNYIGILKLPHFELYSNK
;
A
#
# COMPACT_ATOMS: atom_id res chain seq x y z
N MET A 1 2.06 16.17 9.66
CA MET A 1 2.26 14.76 9.30
C MET A 1 1.48 14.46 8.03
N SER A 2 2.11 13.79 7.06
CA SER A 2 1.46 13.46 5.79
C SER A 2 0.36 12.39 5.96
N ILE A 3 -0.58 12.34 5.03
CA ILE A 3 -1.64 11.32 5.00
C ILE A 3 -1.03 9.92 4.95
N GLY A 4 0.02 9.73 4.15
CA GLY A 4 0.67 8.43 4.03
C GLY A 4 1.25 7.94 5.35
N LYS A 5 2.02 8.77 6.05
CA LYS A 5 2.62 8.39 7.32
C LYS A 5 1.57 8.15 8.39
N LYS A 6 0.54 9.00 8.44
CA LYS A 6 -0.57 8.83 9.38
C LYS A 6 -1.31 7.52 9.11
N GLY A 7 -1.52 7.18 7.84
CA GLY A 7 -2.16 5.93 7.46
C GLY A 7 -1.34 4.71 7.83
N GLU A 8 -0.02 4.77 7.70
CA GLU A 8 0.87 3.69 8.13
C GLU A 8 0.79 3.47 9.64
N GLN A 9 0.81 4.55 10.42
CA GLN A 9 0.66 4.48 11.87
C GLN A 9 -0.70 3.89 12.27
N ASP A 10 -1.75 4.25 11.55
CA ASP A 10 -3.09 3.74 11.78
C ASP A 10 -3.17 2.23 11.53
N VAL A 11 -2.53 1.75 10.47
CA VAL A 11 -2.45 0.31 10.18
C VAL A 11 -1.74 -0.42 11.32
N VAL A 12 -0.59 0.08 11.77
CA VAL A 12 0.16 -0.53 12.87
C VAL A 12 -0.69 -0.59 14.15
N ALA A 13 -1.49 0.43 14.41
CA ALA A 13 -2.34 0.49 15.60
C ALA A 13 -3.53 -0.46 15.55
N LYS A 14 -4.11 -0.68 14.37
CA LYS A 14 -5.38 -1.41 14.21
C LYS A 14 -5.25 -2.84 13.72
N VAL A 15 -4.13 -3.18 13.09
CA VAL A 15 -3.97 -4.45 12.38
C VAL A 15 -2.80 -5.22 12.96
N LYS A 16 -2.98 -6.52 13.14
CA LYS A 16 -1.90 -7.45 13.50
C LYS A 16 -1.42 -8.17 12.26
N CYS A 17 -0.25 -8.81 12.36
CA CYS A 17 0.34 -9.54 11.25
C CYS A 17 -0.62 -10.60 10.71
N PRO A 18 -0.94 -10.57 9.40
CA PRO A 18 -1.84 -11.57 8.83
C PRO A 18 -1.23 -12.98 8.79
N ASN A 19 0.09 -13.09 8.97
CA ASN A 19 0.77 -14.38 8.96
C ASN A 19 0.82 -15.03 10.35
N CYS A 20 1.18 -14.29 11.40
CA CYS A 20 1.39 -14.86 12.73
C CYS A 20 0.61 -14.18 13.86
N ASN A 21 -0.16 -13.16 13.54
CA ASN A 21 -1.02 -12.42 14.48
C ASN A 21 -0.26 -11.61 15.55
N LYS A 22 1.04 -11.40 15.37
CA LYS A 22 1.81 -10.51 16.25
C LYS A 22 1.74 -9.07 15.78
N LYS A 23 2.20 -8.15 16.60
CA LYS A 23 2.16 -6.72 16.32
C LYS A 23 3.02 -6.37 15.12
N LEU A 24 2.56 -5.40 14.31
CA LEU A 24 3.34 -4.80 13.25
C LEU A 24 4.12 -3.59 13.79
N MET A 25 5.23 -3.26 13.13
CA MET A 25 6.02 -2.08 13.44
C MET A 25 6.32 -1.32 12.14
N LEU A 26 6.54 -0.03 12.26
CA LEU A 26 6.96 0.79 11.11
C LEU A 26 8.41 0.50 10.76
N LEU A 27 8.70 0.43 9.46
CA LEU A 27 10.07 0.38 8.97
C LEU A 27 10.65 1.81 8.91
N PRO A 28 11.99 1.94 8.87
CA PRO A 28 12.61 3.27 8.74
C PRO A 28 12.14 4.00 7.49
N PRO A 29 12.11 5.34 7.50
CA PRO A 29 11.83 6.11 6.31
C PRO A 29 12.78 5.71 5.16
N ASN A 30 12.27 5.73 3.94
CA ASN A 30 13.02 5.37 2.72
C ASN A 30 13.39 3.90 2.61
N TYR A 31 12.84 3.03 3.44
CA TYR A 31 12.99 1.58 3.22
C TYR A 31 12.29 1.21 1.91
N PRO A 32 12.99 0.55 0.95
CA PRO A 32 12.44 0.34 -0.39
C PRO A 32 11.17 -0.49 -0.39
N LEU A 33 10.08 0.07 -0.92
CA LEU A 33 8.78 -0.56 -1.18
C LEU A 33 8.06 -1.17 0.02
N CYS A 34 8.63 -1.15 1.21
CA CYS A 34 7.99 -1.68 2.42
C CYS A 34 7.87 -0.61 3.48
N ASP A 35 6.75 -0.60 4.19
CA ASP A 35 6.45 0.39 5.21
C ASP A 35 6.29 -0.22 6.61
N VAL A 36 5.88 -1.47 6.67
CA VAL A 36 5.65 -2.18 7.94
C VAL A 36 6.29 -3.54 7.93
N GLN A 37 6.63 -4.02 9.13
CA GLN A 37 7.20 -5.35 9.36
C GLN A 37 6.59 -5.96 10.61
N CYS A 38 6.42 -7.27 10.61
CA CYS A 38 5.99 -8.00 11.80
C CYS A 38 7.11 -8.05 12.84
N THR A 39 6.75 -7.92 14.11
CA THR A 39 7.72 -8.02 15.21
C THR A 39 8.14 -9.45 15.52
N GLY A 40 7.43 -10.45 14.99
CA GLY A 40 7.68 -11.86 15.31
C GLY A 40 7.93 -12.80 14.12
N CYS A 41 7.80 -12.31 12.88
CA CYS A 41 8.08 -13.13 11.71
C CYS A 41 8.62 -12.27 10.57
N ILE A 42 8.88 -12.87 9.42
CA ILE A 42 9.48 -12.19 8.26
C ILE A 42 8.49 -11.34 7.46
N PHE A 43 7.24 -11.28 7.86
CA PHE A 43 6.23 -10.53 7.09
C PHE A 43 6.59 -9.06 6.98
N ARG A 44 6.59 -8.54 5.76
CA ARG A 44 6.73 -7.13 5.42
C ARG A 44 5.70 -6.77 4.37
N ALA A 45 5.25 -5.53 4.38
CA ALA A 45 4.28 -5.07 3.40
C ALA A 45 4.42 -3.59 3.11
N GLN A 46 4.00 -3.19 1.91
CA GLN A 46 3.79 -1.80 1.58
C GLN A 46 2.40 -1.38 2.07
N VAL A 47 2.28 -0.16 2.57
CA VAL A 47 1.00 0.40 2.99
C VAL A 47 0.66 1.58 2.09
N LYS A 48 -0.54 1.58 1.52
CA LYS A 48 -1.06 2.70 0.73
C LYS A 48 -2.36 3.18 1.34
N THR A 49 -2.44 4.47 1.60
CA THR A 49 -3.62 5.09 2.20
C THR A 49 -4.33 5.94 1.15
N ASN A 50 -5.64 5.76 1.02
CA ASN A 50 -6.47 6.46 0.05
C ASN A 50 -7.70 7.03 0.74
N ASN A 51 -7.96 8.32 0.50
CA ASN A 51 -9.18 8.98 0.98
C ASN A 51 -10.31 8.70 0.00
N SER A 52 -10.70 7.43 -0.09
CA SER A 52 -11.76 6.99 -0.99
C SER A 52 -12.30 5.64 -0.53
N LYS A 53 -13.47 5.27 -1.06
CA LYS A 53 -13.94 3.88 -0.99
C LYS A 53 -12.94 2.96 -1.67
N PRO A 54 -12.94 1.66 -1.35
CA PRO A 54 -12.11 0.70 -2.08
C PRO A 54 -12.28 0.86 -3.58
N LYS A 55 -11.17 0.89 -4.30
CA LYS A 55 -11.14 1.07 -5.76
C LYS A 55 -10.01 0.26 -6.38
N ASN A 56 -10.13 0.02 -7.68
CA ASN A 56 -9.21 -0.85 -8.42
C ASN A 56 -7.88 -0.22 -8.76
N GLU A 57 -7.82 1.11 -8.90
CA GLU A 57 -6.57 1.77 -9.27
C GLU A 57 -6.14 2.71 -8.16
N ILE A 58 -4.90 2.53 -7.68
CA ILE A 58 -4.31 3.38 -6.65
C ILE A 58 -2.86 3.69 -7.02
N PHE A 59 -2.33 4.78 -6.47
CA PHE A 59 -0.94 5.12 -6.67
C PHE A 59 -0.03 4.12 -5.97
N GLY A 60 1.07 3.78 -6.62
CA GLY A 60 2.10 2.94 -6.06
C GLY A 60 3.26 3.76 -5.52
N ALA A 61 4.41 3.68 -6.19
CA ALA A 61 5.63 4.37 -5.78
C ALA A 61 6.47 4.72 -7.01
N GLY A 62 7.68 5.17 -6.81
CA GLY A 62 8.60 5.50 -7.90
C GLY A 62 8.93 4.29 -8.75
N TRP A 63 8.94 4.48 -10.05
CA TRP A 63 9.24 3.40 -10.99
C TRP A 63 10.67 2.89 -10.87
N GLU A 64 11.64 3.78 -10.66
CA GLU A 64 13.05 3.39 -10.59
C GLU A 64 13.35 2.48 -9.40
N ILE A 65 12.73 2.75 -8.25
CA ILE A 65 12.87 1.91 -7.06
C ILE A 65 12.29 0.53 -7.33
N LEU A 66 11.11 0.48 -7.92
CA LEU A 66 10.48 -0.79 -8.29
C LEU A 66 11.37 -1.59 -9.24
N GLU A 67 11.89 -0.94 -10.28
CA GLU A 67 12.74 -1.60 -11.27
C GLU A 67 13.99 -2.19 -10.64
N LYS A 68 14.65 -1.45 -9.75
CA LYS A 68 15.84 -1.93 -9.04
C LYS A 68 15.53 -3.15 -8.18
N VAL A 69 14.43 -3.11 -7.44
CA VAL A 69 14.02 -4.23 -6.58
C VAL A 69 13.75 -5.48 -7.41
N LEU A 70 13.00 -5.33 -8.51
CA LEU A 70 12.70 -6.49 -9.38
C LEU A 70 13.94 -7.04 -10.08
N ARG A 71 14.87 -6.17 -10.49
CA ARG A 71 16.12 -6.60 -11.13
C ARG A 71 17.03 -7.37 -10.17
N SER A 72 16.95 -7.11 -8.88
CA SER A 72 17.76 -7.82 -7.89
C SER A 72 17.18 -9.19 -7.51
N GLY A 73 16.12 -9.63 -8.20
CA GLY A 73 15.52 -10.95 -7.98
C GLY A 73 14.42 -10.98 -6.93
N TYR A 74 14.07 -9.84 -6.35
CA TYR A 74 12.96 -9.77 -5.40
C TYR A 74 11.63 -9.67 -6.12
N ILE A 75 10.60 -10.19 -5.49
CA ILE A 75 9.22 -10.04 -5.96
C ILE A 75 8.61 -8.79 -5.33
N MET A 76 7.45 -8.35 -5.86
CA MET A 76 6.70 -7.28 -5.24
C MET A 76 6.32 -7.66 -3.80
N PRO A 77 6.49 -6.75 -2.84
CA PRO A 77 6.02 -7.02 -1.48
C PRO A 77 4.51 -7.11 -1.44
N PRO A 78 3.95 -7.79 -0.44
CA PRO A 78 2.51 -7.74 -0.19
C PRO A 78 2.06 -6.30 0.00
N LEU A 79 0.79 -6.05 -0.26
CA LEU A 79 0.20 -4.72 -0.17
C LEU A 79 -0.90 -4.69 0.87
N ILE A 80 -0.86 -3.68 1.73
CA ILE A 80 -1.97 -3.34 2.64
C ILE A 80 -2.53 -2.00 2.18
N THR A 81 -3.83 -1.97 1.87
CA THR A 81 -4.50 -0.72 1.48
C THR A 81 -5.39 -0.24 2.61
N ASN A 82 -5.24 1.02 2.96
CA ASN A 82 -6.05 1.67 3.98
C ASN A 82 -6.98 2.67 3.29
N PHE A 83 -8.24 2.30 3.11
CA PHE A 83 -9.26 3.16 2.50
C PHE A 83 -10.06 3.86 3.59
N ILE A 84 -10.10 5.19 3.52
CA ILE A 84 -10.81 6.02 4.48
C ILE A 84 -11.72 6.98 3.70
N TRP A 85 -13.01 7.00 4.03
CA TRP A 85 -13.96 7.88 3.35
C TRP A 85 -15.09 8.28 4.29
N ALA A 86 -15.90 9.25 3.84
CA ALA A 86 -17.04 9.71 4.60
C ALA A 86 -18.29 9.67 3.73
N GLU A 87 -19.41 9.27 4.31
CA GLU A 87 -20.71 9.29 3.69
C GLU A 87 -21.77 9.72 4.72
N LYS A 88 -22.61 10.66 4.36
CA LYS A 88 -23.71 11.13 5.22
C LYS A 88 -23.24 11.48 6.64
N GLY A 89 -22.10 12.13 6.75
CA GLY A 89 -21.55 12.56 8.03
C GLY A 89 -20.85 11.47 8.83
N LYS A 90 -20.80 10.23 8.35
CA LYS A 90 -20.12 9.13 9.03
C LYS A 90 -18.80 8.81 8.34
N LYS A 91 -17.79 8.50 9.15
CA LYS A 91 -16.48 8.08 8.64
C LYS A 91 -16.41 6.57 8.57
N TYR A 92 -15.93 6.07 7.44
CA TYR A 92 -15.75 4.64 7.20
C TYR A 92 -14.28 4.37 6.94
N GLN A 93 -13.86 3.16 7.32
CA GLN A 93 -12.51 2.70 7.06
C GLN A 93 -12.53 1.22 6.74
N LYS A 94 -11.74 0.83 5.76
CA LYS A 94 -11.54 -0.57 5.40
C LYS A 94 -10.08 -0.79 5.08
N ILE A 95 -9.45 -1.75 5.74
CA ILE A 95 -8.06 -2.12 5.52
C ILE A 95 -8.04 -3.50 4.88
N LEU A 96 -7.48 -3.58 3.67
CA LEU A 96 -7.42 -4.81 2.88
C LEU A 96 -5.97 -5.26 2.73
N PHE A 97 -5.76 -6.58 2.73
CA PHE A 97 -4.46 -7.20 2.55
C PHE A 97 -4.44 -7.99 1.25
N PHE A 98 -3.46 -7.68 0.40
CA PHE A 98 -3.22 -8.36 -0.88
C PHE A 98 -1.91 -9.12 -0.78
N PRO A 99 -1.95 -10.46 -0.58
CA PRO A 99 -0.73 -11.23 -0.38
C PRO A 99 0.21 -11.24 -1.57
N PHE A 100 -0.33 -11.11 -2.77
CA PHE A 100 0.46 -11.19 -3.99
C PHE A 100 -0.06 -10.22 -5.05
N ILE A 101 0.84 -9.41 -5.60
CA ILE A 101 0.53 -8.48 -6.69
C ILE A 101 1.32 -8.91 -7.93
N PRO A 102 0.66 -9.50 -8.94
CA PRO A 102 1.34 -9.85 -10.20
C PRO A 102 1.79 -8.60 -10.96
N LYS A 103 2.82 -8.74 -11.79
CA LYS A 103 3.30 -7.62 -12.63
C LYS A 103 2.21 -7.06 -13.55
N SER A 104 1.28 -7.88 -13.97
CA SER A 104 0.17 -7.44 -14.84
C SER A 104 -0.77 -6.44 -14.15
N ASN A 105 -0.70 -6.33 -12.82
CA ASN A 105 -1.49 -5.38 -12.05
C ASN A 105 -0.70 -4.12 -11.68
N ILE A 106 0.43 -3.90 -12.37
CA ILE A 106 1.27 -2.72 -12.16
C ILE A 106 1.42 -2.01 -13.49
N LYS A 107 1.08 -0.72 -13.51
CA LYS A 107 1.14 0.11 -14.70
C LYS A 107 2.09 1.27 -14.50
N LYS A 108 3.10 1.37 -15.37
CA LYS A 108 4.00 2.52 -15.36
C LYS A 108 3.24 3.77 -15.77
N ARG A 109 3.50 4.86 -15.09
CA ARG A 109 2.90 6.16 -15.37
C ARG A 109 3.96 7.25 -15.29
N ILE A 110 3.93 8.17 -16.27
CA ILE A 110 4.81 9.33 -16.28
C ILE A 110 3.93 10.55 -16.07
N LEU A 111 4.24 11.35 -15.03
CA LEU A 111 3.48 12.56 -14.77
C LEU A 111 3.73 13.58 -15.87
N SER A 112 2.70 14.40 -16.16
CA SER A 112 2.77 15.38 -17.24
C SER A 112 3.87 16.44 -16.97
N PRO A 113 4.37 17.12 -18.02
CA PRO A 113 5.33 18.22 -17.85
C PRO A 113 4.80 19.37 -17.00
N THR A 114 3.47 19.50 -16.85
CA THR A 114 2.84 20.55 -16.06
C THR A 114 2.51 20.11 -14.64
N ALA A 115 2.75 18.86 -14.29
CA ALA A 115 2.51 18.35 -12.94
C ALA A 115 3.56 18.91 -11.96
N ARG A 116 3.22 18.89 -10.66
CA ARG A 116 4.14 19.33 -9.60
C ARG A 116 5.48 18.61 -9.66
N ARG A 117 5.48 17.31 -9.95
CA ARG A 117 6.69 16.52 -10.20
C ARG A 117 6.73 16.15 -11.67
N ALA A 118 6.96 17.16 -12.51
CA ALA A 118 6.96 16.99 -13.95
C ALA A 118 7.87 15.86 -14.41
N ASN A 119 7.37 15.04 -15.33
CA ASN A 119 8.09 13.91 -15.92
C ASN A 119 8.53 12.83 -14.92
N TYR A 120 8.04 12.86 -13.69
CA TYR A 120 8.36 11.83 -12.70
C TYR A 120 7.76 10.49 -13.12
N LYS A 121 8.59 9.46 -13.09
CA LYS A 121 8.16 8.10 -13.43
C LYS A 121 7.71 7.36 -12.17
N MET A 122 6.49 6.87 -12.18
CA MET A 122 5.91 6.14 -11.08
C MET A 122 5.13 4.93 -11.61
N PHE A 123 4.63 4.11 -10.72
CA PHE A 123 3.69 3.05 -11.09
C PHE A 123 2.39 3.19 -10.31
N ASN A 124 1.30 2.69 -10.90
CA ASN A 124 0.03 2.53 -10.23
C ASN A 124 -0.27 1.03 -10.10
N TYR A 125 -0.98 0.69 -9.04
CA TYR A 125 -1.64 -0.62 -8.95
C TYR A 125 -2.96 -0.51 -9.71
N ILE A 126 -3.25 -1.51 -10.54
CA ILE A 126 -4.49 -1.53 -11.34
C ILE A 126 -5.22 -2.86 -11.17
N GLY A 127 -6.55 -2.83 -11.20
CA GLY A 127 -7.38 -4.04 -11.13
C GLY A 127 -7.24 -4.83 -9.82
N ILE A 128 -6.78 -4.21 -8.75
CA ILE A 128 -6.38 -4.95 -7.53
C ILE A 128 -7.56 -5.60 -6.81
N LEU A 129 -8.76 -5.03 -6.85
CA LEU A 129 -9.90 -5.63 -6.13
C LEU A 129 -10.30 -6.98 -6.72
N LYS A 130 -9.85 -7.32 -7.93
CA LYS A 130 -10.06 -8.62 -8.53
C LYS A 130 -9.04 -9.67 -8.09
N LEU A 131 -7.95 -9.24 -7.44
CA LEU A 131 -6.95 -10.15 -6.89
C LEU A 131 -7.45 -10.75 -5.57
N PRO A 132 -6.95 -11.93 -5.18
CA PRO A 132 -7.22 -12.44 -3.85
C PRO A 132 -6.81 -11.42 -2.79
N HIS A 133 -7.70 -11.14 -1.85
CA HIS A 133 -7.42 -10.23 -0.76
C HIS A 133 -8.28 -10.54 0.46
N PHE A 134 -7.85 -10.03 1.60
CA PHE A 134 -8.51 -10.27 2.89
C PHE A 134 -8.79 -8.94 3.58
N GLU A 135 -9.93 -8.86 4.24
CA GLU A 135 -10.25 -7.69 5.05
C GLU A 135 -9.60 -7.85 6.43
N LEU A 136 -8.69 -6.93 6.78
CA LEU A 136 -8.02 -6.94 8.08
C LEU A 136 -8.74 -6.09 9.11
N TYR A 137 -9.49 -5.08 8.66
CA TYR A 137 -10.24 -4.19 9.52
C TYR A 137 -11.38 -3.56 8.73
N SER A 138 -12.50 -3.36 9.37
CA SER A 138 -13.63 -2.61 8.82
C SER A 138 -14.50 -2.08 9.94
N ASN A 139 -14.93 -0.82 9.83
CA ASN A 139 -15.93 -0.25 10.72
C ASN A 139 -17.25 0.00 10.01
N LYS A 140 -17.42 -0.57 8.85
CA LYS A 140 -18.64 -0.43 8.07
C LYS A 140 -19.64 -1.55 8.37
#